data_184ca297c28b9cee712b47289ee40a3f
#
_entry.id   184ca297c28b9cee712b47289ee40a3f
#
_cell.length_a   1.000
_cell.length_b   1.000
_cell.length_c   1.000
_cell.angle_alpha   90.00
_cell.angle_beta   90.00
_cell.angle_gamma   90.00
#
_symmetry.space_group_name_H-M   'P 1'
#
loop_
_entity.id
_entity.type
_entity.pdbx_description
1 polymer ?
#
loop_
_entity_poly.entity_id
_entity_poly.type
_entity_poly.pdbx_seq_one_letter_code
_entity_poly.pdbx_strand_id
1 'polypeptide(L)'
;MKLILEEDINYKTKINDFGVEPVNKRIITTGEKLIYFNKGKFEKESGGKVKNCEIIKYIKEKNQLFVSSIFFVSTPSGKVYKCDGNKKRIVELVFDMGDIIQVMNFITSGRIVYIKNNILFSYDVDTKELISTKLSKCKKNGNYKIFTSGENVIIKFREDHKQINTISIFENRLKKIFEVKTENNHAYSKIVGLQYFAGTEDGEVEIWNILDQELYNSIKISDRKITYIEEFEKKYFIGLENGELIITDVKFNILMQEKILKERIVKICVIENKIYVMGCENRIVKYRMVL
;
A
#
# COMPACT_ATOMS: atom_id res chain seq x y z
N MET A 1 1.46 24.52 10.31
CA MET A 1 1.08 23.14 10.69
C MET A 1 2.16 22.55 11.56
N LYS A 2 1.82 21.80 12.61
CA LYS A 2 2.76 21.19 13.56
C LYS A 2 2.35 19.74 13.83
N LEU A 3 3.33 18.85 14.03
CA LEU A 3 3.10 17.48 14.49
C LEU A 3 3.39 17.37 15.98
N ILE A 4 2.50 16.67 16.67
CA ILE A 4 2.66 16.32 18.09
C ILE A 4 2.74 14.80 18.18
N LEU A 5 3.86 14.28 18.63
CA LEU A 5 4.06 12.84 18.85
C LEU A 5 3.10 12.37 19.95
N GLU A 6 2.25 11.38 19.66
CA GLU A 6 1.31 10.77 20.60
C GLU A 6 1.78 9.39 21.05
N GLU A 7 2.31 8.59 20.13
CA GLU A 7 2.74 7.22 20.44
C GLU A 7 4.01 6.87 19.63
N ASP A 8 4.91 6.14 20.24
CA ASP A 8 6.12 5.60 19.64
C ASP A 8 6.23 4.13 20.05
N ILE A 9 5.95 3.25 19.08
CA ILE A 9 5.85 1.83 19.33
C ILE A 9 6.99 1.11 18.60
N ASN A 10 7.87 0.51 19.38
CA ASN A 10 8.95 -0.31 18.85
C ASN A 10 8.61 -1.78 19.09
N TYR A 11 8.49 -2.53 18.00
CA TYR A 11 8.12 -3.94 18.05
C TYR A 11 9.36 -4.82 18.15
N LYS A 12 9.30 -5.80 19.04
CA LYS A 12 10.39 -6.80 19.21
C LYS A 12 10.45 -7.83 18.08
N THR A 13 9.37 -7.97 17.31
CA THR A 13 9.25 -8.93 16.20
C THR A 13 9.16 -8.20 14.89
N LYS A 14 9.57 -8.87 13.81
CA LYS A 14 9.51 -8.29 12.48
C LYS A 14 8.07 -7.96 12.08
N ILE A 15 7.85 -6.72 11.62
CA ILE A 15 6.61 -6.26 11.02
C ILE A 15 6.78 -6.24 9.51
N ASN A 16 5.86 -6.87 8.79
CA ASN A 16 5.82 -6.80 7.33
C ASN A 16 4.94 -5.64 6.86
N ASP A 17 3.82 -5.43 7.56
CA ASP A 17 2.88 -4.37 7.22
C ASP A 17 2.06 -3.95 8.44
N PHE A 18 1.38 -2.80 8.35
CA PHE A 18 0.42 -2.36 9.34
C PHE A 18 -0.81 -1.73 8.69
N GLY A 19 -1.90 -1.70 9.44
CA GLY A 19 -3.10 -0.95 9.12
C GLY A 19 -3.70 -0.36 10.37
N VAL A 20 -4.54 0.64 10.19
CA VAL A 20 -5.28 1.27 11.29
C VAL A 20 -6.76 0.98 11.11
N GLU A 21 -7.36 0.35 12.10
CA GLU A 21 -8.78 0.08 12.13
C GLU A 21 -9.54 1.41 12.28
N PRO A 22 -10.43 1.77 11.31
CA PRO A 22 -10.95 3.12 11.23
C PRO A 22 -11.97 3.49 12.33
N VAL A 23 -12.57 2.52 13.01
CA VAL A 23 -13.58 2.76 14.07
C VAL A 23 -12.92 3.05 15.41
N ASN A 24 -12.11 2.11 15.89
CA ASN A 24 -11.49 2.20 17.21
C ASN A 24 -10.05 2.74 17.17
N LYS A 25 -9.56 3.07 15.96
CA LYS A 25 -8.19 3.56 15.74
C LYS A 25 -7.10 2.61 16.26
N ARG A 26 -7.39 1.31 16.26
CA ARG A 26 -6.42 0.28 16.61
C ARG A 26 -5.38 0.13 15.52
N ILE A 27 -4.14 -0.04 15.92
CA ILE A 27 -3.06 -0.44 15.02
C ILE A 27 -3.09 -1.97 14.94
N ILE A 28 -3.12 -2.49 13.72
CA ILE A 28 -3.00 -3.91 13.45
C ILE A 28 -1.71 -4.11 12.68
N THR A 29 -0.84 -4.96 13.17
CA THR A 29 0.43 -5.27 12.51
C THR A 29 0.43 -6.71 12.06
N THR A 30 1.10 -6.95 10.94
CA THR A 30 1.34 -8.27 10.39
C THR A 30 2.83 -8.55 10.31
N GLY A 31 3.21 -9.78 10.52
CA GLY A 31 4.58 -10.24 10.52
C GLY A 31 4.57 -11.74 10.82
N GLU A 32 5.34 -12.19 11.78
CA GLU A 32 5.26 -13.58 12.25
C GLU A 32 3.86 -13.92 12.77
N LYS A 33 3.14 -12.91 13.25
CA LYS A 33 1.79 -13.02 13.80
C LYS A 33 0.98 -11.77 13.46
N LEU A 34 -0.32 -11.89 13.60
CA LEU A 34 -1.25 -10.78 13.52
C LEU A 34 -1.45 -10.23 14.93
N ILE A 35 -1.07 -8.96 15.16
CA ILE A 35 -1.08 -8.36 16.48
C ILE A 35 -1.93 -7.10 16.48
N TYR A 36 -2.75 -6.93 17.52
CA TYR A 36 -3.64 -5.81 17.71
C TYR A 36 -3.15 -4.92 18.86
N PHE A 37 -3.06 -3.62 18.60
CA PHE A 37 -2.69 -2.61 19.61
C PHE A 37 -3.75 -1.53 19.71
N ASN A 38 -3.98 -1.07 20.91
CA ASN A 38 -4.85 0.07 21.18
C ASN A 38 -4.15 1.02 22.16
N LYS A 39 -4.02 2.29 21.77
CA LYS A 39 -3.31 3.32 22.55
C LYS A 39 -1.91 2.82 23.00
N GLY A 40 -1.15 2.26 22.06
CA GLY A 40 0.20 1.74 22.32
C GLY A 40 0.27 0.47 23.16
N LYS A 41 -0.86 -0.08 23.63
CA LYS A 41 -0.88 -1.29 24.44
C LYS A 41 -1.27 -2.52 23.61
N PHE A 42 -0.56 -3.61 23.82
CA PHE A 42 -0.91 -4.92 23.27
C PHE A 42 -2.30 -5.35 23.77
N GLU A 43 -3.17 -5.74 22.84
CA GLU A 43 -4.51 -6.22 23.18
C GLU A 43 -4.66 -7.72 22.93
N LYS A 44 -4.20 -8.19 21.77
CA LYS A 44 -4.37 -9.58 21.36
C LYS A 44 -3.40 -9.98 20.25
N GLU A 45 -3.05 -11.25 20.23
CA GLU A 45 -2.30 -11.92 19.18
C GLU A 45 -3.16 -13.03 18.60
N SER A 46 -3.23 -13.16 17.27
CA SER A 46 -3.87 -14.30 16.64
C SER A 46 -2.86 -15.41 16.41
N GLY A 47 -3.21 -16.64 16.78
CA GLY A 47 -2.34 -17.80 16.62
C GLY A 47 -1.95 -18.14 15.18
N GLY A 48 -0.98 -18.97 15.03
CA GLY A 48 -0.12 -19.37 13.91
C GLY A 48 -0.65 -19.66 12.51
N LYS A 49 -1.93 -19.40 12.20
CA LYS A 49 -2.47 -19.58 10.82
C LYS A 49 -2.02 -18.48 9.85
N VAL A 50 -1.58 -17.34 10.36
CA VAL A 50 -1.26 -16.13 9.57
C VAL A 50 0.17 -15.72 9.91
N LYS A 51 1.15 -16.42 9.35
CA LYS A 51 2.56 -16.06 9.45
C LYS A 51 2.99 -15.27 8.23
N ASN A 52 3.86 -14.28 8.42
CA ASN A 52 4.45 -13.46 7.36
C ASN A 52 3.43 -12.87 6.39
N CYS A 53 2.28 -12.47 6.89
CA CYS A 53 1.21 -11.92 6.08
C CYS A 53 1.34 -10.41 5.89
N GLU A 54 0.61 -9.89 4.91
CA GLU A 54 0.45 -8.48 4.63
C GLU A 54 -1.03 -8.09 4.70
N ILE A 55 -1.33 -6.86 5.13
CA ILE A 55 -2.69 -6.33 5.09
C ILE A 55 -2.93 -5.81 3.68
N ILE A 56 -3.76 -6.51 2.93
CA ILE A 56 -4.04 -6.14 1.54
C ILE A 56 -5.24 -5.22 1.39
N LYS A 57 -6.12 -5.14 2.39
CA LYS A 57 -7.23 -4.18 2.39
C LYS A 57 -7.95 -4.08 3.73
N TYR A 58 -8.43 -2.86 3.97
CA TYR A 58 -9.42 -2.53 4.99
C TYR A 58 -10.76 -2.20 4.33
N ILE A 59 -11.83 -2.84 4.77
CA ILE A 59 -13.20 -2.53 4.34
C ILE A 59 -13.99 -2.05 5.55
N LYS A 60 -14.57 -0.87 5.43
CA LYS A 60 -15.54 -0.36 6.37
C LYS A 60 -16.93 -0.75 5.87
N GLU A 61 -17.48 -1.84 6.36
CA GLU A 61 -18.88 -2.20 6.10
C GLU A 61 -19.78 -1.36 7.02
N LYS A 62 -20.69 -0.59 6.41
CA LYS A 62 -21.79 0.06 7.11
C LYS A 62 -23.05 -0.79 6.92
N ASN A 63 -23.43 -1.55 7.92
CA ASN A 63 -24.82 -1.97 8.08
C ASN A 63 -25.58 -0.93 8.90
N GLN A 64 -26.88 -0.80 8.72
CA GLN A 64 -27.71 0.26 9.31
C GLN A 64 -27.58 0.44 10.83
N LEU A 65 -27.04 -0.54 11.54
CA LEU A 65 -26.89 -0.53 13.01
C LEU A 65 -25.45 -0.73 13.52
N PHE A 66 -24.51 -1.21 12.69
CA PHE A 66 -23.14 -1.50 13.12
C PHE A 66 -22.12 -1.13 12.05
N VAL A 67 -21.01 -0.55 12.48
CA VAL A 67 -19.82 -0.39 11.65
C VAL A 67 -18.90 -1.57 11.93
N SER A 68 -18.76 -2.49 10.99
CA SER A 68 -17.82 -3.59 11.09
C SER A 68 -16.49 -3.21 10.46
N SER A 69 -15.42 -3.68 11.06
CA SER A 69 -14.05 -3.46 10.62
C SER A 69 -13.50 -4.74 10.04
N ILE A 70 -13.75 -4.96 8.76
CA ILE A 70 -13.25 -6.13 8.04
C ILE A 70 -11.96 -5.75 7.33
N PHE A 71 -10.97 -6.62 7.40
CA PHE A 71 -9.75 -6.50 6.63
C PHE A 71 -9.28 -7.87 6.13
N PHE A 72 -8.45 -7.83 5.10
CA PHE A 72 -7.92 -9.03 4.47
C PHE A 72 -6.41 -9.07 4.64
N VAL A 73 -5.90 -10.27 4.89
CA VAL A 73 -4.47 -10.53 4.96
C VAL A 73 -4.09 -11.63 3.98
N SER A 74 -3.01 -11.42 3.26
CA SER A 74 -2.42 -12.42 2.38
C SER A 74 -1.21 -13.08 3.02
N THR A 75 -0.97 -14.34 2.71
CA THR A 75 0.22 -15.07 3.13
C THR A 75 1.14 -15.36 1.94
N PRO A 76 2.43 -15.55 2.14
CA PRO A 76 3.36 -15.95 1.08
C PRO A 76 2.99 -17.26 0.38
N SER A 77 2.23 -18.13 1.04
CA SER A 77 1.69 -19.36 0.44
C SER A 77 0.43 -19.17 -0.40
N GLY A 78 0.08 -17.93 -0.75
CA GLY A 78 -1.05 -17.64 -1.63
C GLY A 78 -2.43 -17.77 -0.99
N LYS A 79 -2.51 -17.74 0.35
CA LYS A 79 -3.78 -17.76 1.06
C LYS A 79 -4.23 -16.36 1.44
N VAL A 80 -5.52 -16.09 1.34
CA VAL A 80 -6.13 -14.83 1.79
C VAL A 80 -7.18 -15.14 2.84
N TYR A 81 -7.05 -14.49 3.98
CA TYR A 81 -7.97 -14.61 5.09
C TYR A 81 -8.74 -13.31 5.30
N LYS A 82 -10.05 -13.44 5.52
CA LYS A 82 -10.91 -12.37 6.02
C LYS A 82 -10.81 -12.33 7.54
N CYS A 83 -10.59 -11.14 8.07
CA CYS A 83 -10.41 -10.90 9.49
C CYS A 83 -11.42 -9.85 9.99
N ASP A 84 -11.86 -10.01 11.23
CA ASP A 84 -12.72 -9.05 11.93
C ASP A 84 -11.88 -8.29 12.96
N GLY A 85 -11.66 -6.99 12.71
CA GLY A 85 -10.89 -6.12 13.58
C GLY A 85 -11.57 -5.85 14.92
N ASN A 86 -12.90 -5.84 14.97
CA ASN A 86 -13.63 -5.63 16.22
C ASN A 86 -13.53 -6.86 17.14
N LYS A 87 -13.74 -8.04 16.58
CA LYS A 87 -13.65 -9.32 17.31
C LYS A 87 -12.24 -9.84 17.44
N LYS A 88 -11.26 -9.19 16.78
CA LYS A 88 -9.83 -9.54 16.78
C LYS A 88 -9.63 -11.03 16.45
N ARG A 89 -10.20 -11.48 15.34
CA ARG A 89 -10.13 -12.88 14.92
C ARG A 89 -10.10 -13.04 13.40
N ILE A 90 -9.53 -14.16 12.97
CA ILE A 90 -9.69 -14.66 11.61
C ILE A 90 -11.12 -15.20 11.48
N VAL A 91 -11.85 -14.74 10.49
CA VAL A 91 -13.22 -15.18 10.22
C VAL A 91 -13.22 -16.40 9.33
N GLU A 92 -12.59 -16.30 8.15
CA GLU A 92 -12.59 -17.35 7.14
C GLU A 92 -11.37 -17.28 6.21
N LEU A 93 -11.09 -18.39 5.54
CA LEU A 93 -10.20 -18.48 4.40
C LEU A 93 -11.04 -18.19 3.14
N VAL A 94 -10.78 -17.06 2.48
CA VAL A 94 -11.58 -16.63 1.30
C VAL A 94 -10.95 -17.04 -0.03
N PHE A 95 -9.64 -17.32 -0.02
CA PHE A 95 -8.91 -17.69 -1.22
C PHE A 95 -7.68 -18.53 -0.87
N ASP A 96 -7.44 -19.60 -1.65
CA ASP A 96 -6.27 -20.47 -1.51
C ASP A 96 -5.79 -20.90 -2.90
N MET A 97 -4.62 -20.43 -3.27
CA MET A 97 -3.97 -20.84 -4.53
C MET A 97 -3.23 -22.15 -4.41
N GLY A 98 -2.95 -22.58 -3.19
CA GLY A 98 -2.14 -23.78 -2.93
C GLY A 98 -0.68 -23.68 -3.39
N ASP A 99 -0.19 -22.48 -3.72
CA ASP A 99 1.12 -22.27 -4.32
C ASP A 99 1.69 -20.88 -4.01
N ILE A 100 2.99 -20.70 -4.23
CA ILE A 100 3.67 -19.43 -4.02
C ILE A 100 3.24 -18.43 -5.10
N ILE A 101 2.78 -17.28 -4.69
CA ILE A 101 2.41 -16.16 -5.54
C ILE A 101 3.52 -15.11 -5.51
N GLN A 102 3.87 -14.60 -6.69
CA GLN A 102 4.93 -13.59 -6.79
C GLN A 102 4.56 -12.28 -6.10
N VAL A 103 3.35 -11.80 -6.36
CA VAL A 103 2.83 -10.56 -5.77
C VAL A 103 1.30 -10.64 -5.71
N MET A 104 0.71 -10.16 -4.63
CA MET A 104 -0.74 -10.12 -4.43
C MET A 104 -1.17 -8.77 -3.86
N ASN A 105 -2.33 -8.29 -4.27
CA ASN A 105 -2.98 -7.13 -3.68
C ASN A 105 -4.52 -7.24 -3.83
N PHE A 106 -5.25 -6.24 -3.36
CA PHE A 106 -6.70 -6.22 -3.33
C PHE A 106 -7.24 -4.89 -3.88
N ILE A 107 -8.21 -4.92 -4.78
CA ILE A 107 -8.87 -3.70 -5.30
C ILE A 107 -10.21 -3.43 -4.63
N THR A 108 -10.74 -2.22 -4.80
CA THR A 108 -11.91 -1.73 -4.05
C THR A 108 -13.17 -2.53 -4.29
N SER A 109 -13.36 -3.08 -5.48
CA SER A 109 -14.50 -3.95 -5.84
C SER A 109 -14.54 -5.32 -5.15
N GLY A 110 -13.60 -5.63 -4.28
CA GLY A 110 -13.58 -6.95 -3.63
C GLY A 110 -12.82 -8.02 -4.41
N ARG A 111 -12.01 -7.63 -5.39
CA ARG A 111 -11.22 -8.58 -6.18
C ARG A 111 -9.78 -8.67 -5.67
N ILE A 112 -9.27 -9.90 -5.60
CA ILE A 112 -7.87 -10.18 -5.31
C ILE A 112 -7.12 -10.20 -6.64
N VAL A 113 -6.05 -9.41 -6.75
CA VAL A 113 -5.18 -9.37 -7.93
C VAL A 113 -3.81 -9.95 -7.60
N TYR A 114 -3.30 -10.80 -8.46
CA TYR A 114 -2.01 -11.45 -8.26
C TYR A 114 -1.33 -11.81 -9.58
N ILE A 115 -0.01 -12.00 -9.53
CA ILE A 115 0.78 -12.43 -10.68
C ILE A 115 1.32 -13.84 -10.41
N LYS A 116 1.13 -14.72 -11.38
CA LYS A 116 1.73 -16.05 -11.44
C LYS A 116 2.15 -16.37 -12.87
N ASN A 117 3.38 -16.80 -13.07
CA ASN A 117 3.90 -17.19 -14.39
C ASN A 117 3.70 -16.13 -15.49
N ASN A 118 3.94 -14.85 -15.19
CA ASN A 118 3.73 -13.72 -16.09
C ASN A 118 2.27 -13.52 -16.55
N ILE A 119 1.32 -14.05 -15.81
CA ILE A 119 -0.10 -13.83 -16.04
C ILE A 119 -0.63 -13.05 -14.83
N LEU A 120 -1.31 -11.94 -15.11
CA LEU A 120 -2.07 -11.19 -14.12
C LEU A 120 -3.44 -11.83 -14.00
N PHE A 121 -3.82 -12.15 -12.80
CA PHE A 121 -5.12 -12.70 -12.45
C PHE A 121 -5.90 -11.70 -11.59
N SER A 122 -7.22 -11.73 -11.73
CA SER A 122 -8.14 -11.02 -10.86
C SER A 122 -9.27 -11.97 -10.46
N TYR A 123 -9.38 -12.24 -9.17
CA TYR A 123 -10.36 -13.14 -8.57
C TYR A 123 -11.36 -12.36 -7.74
N ASP A 124 -12.62 -12.49 -8.06
CA ASP A 124 -13.73 -11.91 -7.31
C ASP A 124 -14.07 -12.78 -6.11
N VAL A 125 -13.99 -12.19 -4.89
CA VAL A 125 -14.20 -12.94 -3.65
C VAL A 125 -15.65 -13.38 -3.49
N ASP A 126 -16.61 -12.59 -3.98
CA ASP A 126 -18.03 -12.83 -3.79
C ASP A 126 -18.58 -13.76 -4.89
N THR A 127 -18.35 -13.43 -6.15
CA THR A 127 -18.87 -14.19 -7.31
C THR A 127 -18.02 -15.41 -7.66
N LYS A 128 -16.80 -15.51 -7.14
CA LYS A 128 -15.79 -16.54 -7.47
C LYS A 128 -15.31 -16.48 -8.94
N GLU A 129 -15.63 -15.41 -9.65
CA GLU A 129 -15.18 -15.20 -11.03
C GLU A 129 -13.66 -15.00 -11.06
N LEU A 130 -12.98 -15.74 -11.94
CA LEU A 130 -11.57 -15.61 -12.22
C LEU A 130 -11.38 -15.10 -13.65
N ILE A 131 -10.71 -13.97 -13.79
CA ILE A 131 -10.27 -13.45 -15.08
C ILE A 131 -8.76 -13.34 -15.12
N SER A 132 -8.17 -13.37 -16.30
CA SER A 132 -6.72 -13.26 -16.44
C SER A 132 -6.32 -12.56 -17.71
N THR A 133 -5.13 -11.97 -17.70
CA THR A 133 -4.49 -11.38 -18.89
C THR A 133 -2.99 -11.66 -18.86
N LYS A 134 -2.43 -11.93 -20.04
CA LYS A 134 -0.98 -12.18 -20.17
C LYS A 134 -0.24 -10.85 -20.10
N LEU A 135 0.76 -10.78 -19.24
CA LEU A 135 1.68 -9.66 -19.20
C LEU A 135 2.68 -9.80 -20.35
N SER A 136 2.69 -8.81 -21.26
CA SER A 136 3.50 -8.87 -22.47
C SER A 136 4.99 -8.78 -22.16
N LYS A 137 5.79 -9.63 -22.81
CA LYS A 137 7.26 -9.53 -22.97
C LYS A 137 8.15 -9.78 -21.74
N CYS A 138 7.63 -10.29 -20.64
CA CYS A 138 8.50 -10.60 -19.51
C CYS A 138 9.07 -12.01 -19.62
N LYS A 139 10.38 -12.15 -19.44
CA LYS A 139 11.01 -13.45 -19.25
C LYS A 139 10.46 -14.12 -17.99
N LYS A 140 10.43 -15.44 -17.95
CA LYS A 140 10.09 -16.20 -16.73
C LYS A 140 10.93 -15.64 -15.58
N ASN A 141 10.30 -15.25 -14.47
CA ASN A 141 10.90 -14.69 -13.24
C ASN A 141 11.25 -13.19 -13.24
N GLY A 142 10.49 -12.36 -13.92
CA GLY A 142 10.63 -10.90 -13.79
C GLY A 142 10.29 -10.36 -12.40
N ASN A 143 11.01 -9.33 -11.95
CA ASN A 143 10.69 -8.61 -10.71
C ASN A 143 9.47 -7.72 -10.91
N TYR A 144 8.33 -8.20 -10.47
CA TYR A 144 7.08 -7.45 -10.48
C TYR A 144 6.82 -6.77 -9.15
N LYS A 145 6.23 -5.57 -9.22
CA LYS A 145 5.54 -4.95 -8.08
C LYS A 145 4.11 -4.67 -8.49
N ILE A 146 3.17 -4.93 -7.60
CA ILE A 146 1.76 -4.57 -7.75
C ILE A 146 1.44 -3.46 -6.75
N PHE A 147 0.85 -2.40 -7.25
CA PHE A 147 0.17 -1.39 -6.44
C PHE A 147 -1.30 -1.38 -6.83
N THR A 148 -2.17 -1.00 -5.92
CA THR A 148 -3.59 -0.84 -6.22
C THR A 148 -4.04 0.55 -5.80
N SER A 149 -4.90 1.15 -6.60
CA SER A 149 -5.51 2.45 -6.31
C SER A 149 -6.95 2.44 -6.79
N GLY A 150 -7.90 2.43 -5.85
CA GLY A 150 -9.31 2.24 -6.16
C GLY A 150 -9.54 0.92 -6.91
N GLU A 151 -10.10 1.00 -8.11
CA GLU A 151 -10.37 -0.14 -9.00
C GLU A 151 -9.20 -0.46 -9.95
N ASN A 152 -8.11 0.28 -9.88
CA ASN A 152 -7.00 0.13 -10.81
C ASN A 152 -5.86 -0.70 -10.21
N VAL A 153 -5.21 -1.46 -11.06
CA VAL A 153 -4.02 -2.26 -10.77
C VAL A 153 -2.84 -1.67 -11.52
N ILE A 154 -1.82 -1.26 -10.78
CA ILE A 154 -0.57 -0.75 -11.34
C ILE A 154 0.46 -1.86 -11.24
N ILE A 155 1.01 -2.26 -12.38
CA ILE A 155 2.08 -3.24 -12.43
C ILE A 155 3.35 -2.53 -12.87
N LYS A 156 4.35 -2.63 -12.05
CA LYS A 156 5.71 -2.22 -12.39
C LYS A 156 6.54 -3.46 -12.65
N PHE A 157 7.23 -3.46 -13.77
CA PHE A 157 8.17 -4.48 -14.15
C PHE A 157 9.51 -3.83 -14.50
N ARG A 158 10.63 -4.39 -14.03
CA ARG A 158 11.98 -4.00 -14.42
C ARG A 158 12.65 -5.12 -15.20
N GLU A 159 13.14 -4.82 -16.38
CA GLU A 159 13.95 -5.74 -17.17
C GLU A 159 15.36 -5.82 -16.56
N ASP A 160 15.82 -7.02 -16.21
CA ASP A 160 17.07 -7.26 -15.45
C ASP A 160 18.35 -6.70 -16.11
N HIS A 161 18.34 -6.47 -17.41
CA HIS A 161 19.53 -6.01 -18.18
C HIS A 161 19.39 -4.58 -18.73
N LYS A 162 18.23 -3.98 -18.57
CA LYS A 162 17.96 -2.61 -18.99
C LYS A 162 17.47 -1.84 -17.79
N GLN A 163 18.01 -0.65 -17.57
CA GLN A 163 17.50 0.22 -16.47
C GLN A 163 16.09 0.76 -16.78
N ILE A 164 15.36 0.11 -17.67
CA ILE A 164 14.03 0.52 -18.12
C ILE A 164 12.98 -0.17 -17.27
N ASN A 165 12.10 0.63 -16.69
CA ASN A 165 10.91 0.18 -16.01
C ASN A 165 9.71 0.28 -16.96
N THR A 166 8.94 -0.79 -17.05
CA THR A 166 7.63 -0.76 -17.73
C THR A 166 6.55 -0.65 -16.66
N ILE A 167 5.71 0.37 -16.76
CA ILE A 167 4.55 0.59 -15.88
C ILE A 167 3.30 0.37 -16.72
N SER A 168 2.45 -0.56 -16.30
CA SER A 168 1.16 -0.84 -16.95
C SER A 168 0.04 -0.68 -15.93
N ILE A 169 -1.02 0.01 -16.31
CA ILE A 169 -2.21 0.19 -15.48
C ILE A 169 -3.37 -0.56 -16.12
N PHE A 170 -4.07 -1.33 -15.30
CA PHE A 170 -5.23 -2.12 -15.68
C PHE A 170 -6.45 -1.72 -14.85
N GLU A 171 -7.61 -1.67 -15.47
CA GLU A 171 -8.90 -1.61 -14.79
C GLU A 171 -9.21 -2.93 -14.08
N ASN A 172 -10.25 -2.96 -13.27
CA ASN A 172 -10.72 -4.10 -12.49
C ASN A 172 -10.98 -5.38 -13.33
N ARG A 173 -11.38 -5.24 -14.59
CA ARG A 173 -11.54 -6.36 -15.55
C ARG A 173 -10.29 -6.65 -16.38
N LEU A 174 -9.15 -6.19 -15.93
CA LEU A 174 -7.83 -6.40 -16.55
C LEU A 174 -7.70 -5.87 -17.98
N LYS A 175 -8.50 -4.86 -18.34
CA LYS A 175 -8.28 -4.07 -19.54
C LYS A 175 -7.14 -3.09 -19.27
N LYS A 176 -6.07 -3.18 -20.08
CA LYS A 176 -4.95 -2.24 -19.98
C LYS A 176 -5.39 -0.85 -20.49
N ILE A 177 -5.21 0.16 -19.65
CA ILE A 177 -5.57 1.55 -19.96
C ILE A 177 -4.36 2.48 -20.09
N PHE A 178 -3.18 2.05 -19.61
CA PHE A 178 -1.97 2.84 -19.66
C PHE A 178 -0.75 1.93 -19.75
N GLU A 179 0.26 2.35 -20.50
CA GLU A 179 1.58 1.71 -20.49
C GLU A 179 2.66 2.74 -20.83
N VAL A 180 3.64 2.85 -19.98
CA VAL A 180 4.79 3.72 -20.21
C VAL A 180 6.10 2.98 -19.88
N LYS A 181 7.16 3.36 -20.56
CA LYS A 181 8.51 2.93 -20.28
C LYS A 181 9.33 4.13 -19.83
N THR A 182 10.00 3.99 -18.71
CA THR A 182 10.82 5.05 -18.13
C THR A 182 12.13 4.48 -17.60
N GLU A 183 13.19 5.27 -17.68
CA GLU A 183 14.47 4.98 -17.02
C GLU A 183 14.38 5.26 -15.52
N ASN A 184 13.52 6.19 -15.13
CA ASN A 184 13.34 6.55 -13.73
C ASN A 184 12.75 5.39 -12.93
N ASN A 185 13.36 5.10 -11.80
CA ASN A 185 12.89 4.05 -10.92
C ASN A 185 11.79 4.58 -10.00
N HIS A 186 10.54 4.31 -10.35
CA HIS A 186 9.39 4.64 -9.52
C HIS A 186 9.40 3.75 -8.26
N ALA A 187 9.81 4.32 -7.14
CA ALA A 187 9.86 3.60 -5.87
C ALA A 187 8.47 3.37 -5.29
N TYR A 188 7.58 4.33 -5.51
CA TYR A 188 6.16 4.29 -5.10
C TYR A 188 5.25 4.72 -6.26
N SER A 189 4.03 4.21 -6.27
CA SER A 189 3.06 4.45 -7.35
C SER A 189 1.64 4.51 -6.81
N LYS A 190 0.89 5.54 -7.24
CA LYS A 190 -0.51 5.75 -6.86
C LYS A 190 -1.28 6.40 -8.02
N ILE A 191 -2.59 6.18 -8.07
CA ILE A 191 -3.50 6.88 -8.98
C ILE A 191 -4.39 7.80 -8.16
N VAL A 192 -4.52 9.05 -8.62
CA VAL A 192 -5.46 10.03 -8.07
C VAL A 192 -6.25 10.62 -9.23
N GLY A 193 -7.52 10.30 -9.31
CA GLY A 193 -8.34 10.66 -10.48
C GLY A 193 -7.81 10.02 -11.77
N LEU A 194 -7.54 10.84 -12.78
CA LEU A 194 -6.96 10.42 -14.06
C LEU A 194 -5.43 10.59 -14.15
N GLN A 195 -4.77 10.76 -13.02
CA GLN A 195 -3.33 10.96 -12.94
C GLN A 195 -2.65 9.79 -12.24
N TYR A 196 -1.54 9.37 -12.80
CA TYR A 196 -0.62 8.43 -12.18
C TYR A 196 0.53 9.21 -11.54
N PHE A 197 0.70 9.03 -10.24
CA PHE A 197 1.76 9.64 -9.46
C PHE A 197 2.84 8.61 -9.16
N ALA A 198 4.08 8.99 -9.41
CA ALA A 198 5.25 8.17 -9.10
C ALA A 198 6.26 8.94 -8.26
N GLY A 199 6.63 8.38 -7.13
CA GLY A 199 7.78 8.85 -6.35
C GLY A 199 9.06 8.19 -6.87
N THR A 200 10.05 8.99 -7.27
CA THR A 200 11.30 8.51 -7.86
C THR A 200 12.41 8.29 -6.83
N GLU A 201 13.48 7.62 -7.27
CA GLU A 201 14.70 7.47 -6.46
C GLU A 201 15.45 8.78 -6.29
N ASP A 202 15.28 9.71 -7.22
CA ASP A 202 15.92 11.02 -7.20
C ASP A 202 15.14 12.08 -6.40
N GLY A 203 14.01 11.69 -5.79
CA GLY A 203 13.20 12.58 -4.94
C GLY A 203 12.26 13.49 -5.72
N GLU A 204 11.89 13.10 -6.92
CA GLU A 204 10.88 13.77 -7.72
C GLU A 204 9.54 13.05 -7.62
N VAL A 205 8.45 13.80 -7.74
CA VAL A 205 7.11 13.28 -8.00
C VAL A 205 6.80 13.48 -9.46
N GLU A 206 6.76 12.42 -10.23
CA GLU A 206 6.28 12.43 -11.61
C GLU A 206 4.78 12.28 -11.64
N ILE A 207 4.12 13.09 -12.45
CA ILE A 207 2.68 13.10 -12.66
C ILE A 207 2.41 12.81 -14.13
N TRP A 208 1.78 11.69 -14.41
CA TRP A 208 1.44 11.25 -15.75
C TRP A 208 -0.06 11.36 -15.98
N ASN A 209 -0.46 11.84 -17.15
CA ASN A 209 -1.86 11.75 -17.59
C ASN A 209 -2.12 10.34 -18.12
N ILE A 210 -3.09 9.64 -17.55
CA ILE A 210 -3.42 8.26 -17.94
C ILE A 210 -4.06 8.20 -19.33
N LEU A 211 -4.86 9.20 -19.71
CA LEU A 211 -5.55 9.21 -21.00
C LEU A 211 -4.59 9.46 -22.16
N ASP A 212 -3.75 10.47 -22.02
CA ASP A 212 -2.81 10.89 -23.07
C ASP A 212 -1.51 10.07 -23.03
N GLN A 213 -1.27 9.33 -21.96
CA GLN A 213 -0.06 8.53 -21.71
C GLN A 213 1.23 9.37 -21.72
N GLU A 214 1.14 10.63 -21.32
CA GLU A 214 2.23 11.59 -21.32
C GLU A 214 2.61 12.04 -19.90
N LEU A 215 3.89 12.36 -19.72
CA LEU A 215 4.36 13.00 -18.51
C LEU A 215 3.83 14.45 -18.48
N TYR A 216 2.92 14.70 -17.55
CA TYR A 216 2.33 16.01 -17.37
C TYR A 216 3.26 16.98 -16.62
N ASN A 217 3.93 16.47 -15.57
CA ASN A 217 4.82 17.27 -14.75
C ASN A 217 5.81 16.38 -13.97
N SER A 218 6.97 16.93 -13.65
CA SER A 218 7.91 16.36 -12.67
C SER A 218 8.32 17.44 -11.68
N ILE A 219 8.14 17.16 -10.40
CA ILE A 219 8.31 18.14 -9.33
C ILE A 219 9.36 17.61 -8.35
N LYS A 220 10.47 18.31 -8.23
CA LYS A 220 11.51 18.01 -7.25
C LYS A 220 11.01 18.36 -5.85
N ILE A 221 10.89 17.35 -5.00
CA ILE A 221 10.45 17.48 -3.61
C ILE A 221 11.62 17.41 -2.64
N SER A 222 12.61 16.58 -2.94
CA SER A 222 13.78 16.32 -2.08
C SER A 222 14.97 15.86 -2.91
N ASP A 223 16.15 15.84 -2.32
CA ASP A 223 17.33 15.15 -2.89
C ASP A 223 17.43 13.69 -2.42
N ARG A 224 16.38 13.18 -1.78
CA ARG A 224 16.30 11.83 -1.26
C ARG A 224 15.17 11.05 -1.91
N LYS A 225 15.38 9.76 -2.05
CA LYS A 225 14.40 8.82 -2.59
C LYS A 225 13.06 8.93 -1.88
N ILE A 226 12.00 9.08 -2.67
CA ILE A 226 10.62 8.98 -2.20
C ILE A 226 10.27 7.51 -2.03
N THR A 227 9.84 7.13 -0.85
CA THR A 227 9.53 5.73 -0.50
C THR A 227 8.05 5.46 -0.34
N TYR A 228 7.26 6.51 -0.07
CA TYR A 228 5.81 6.41 0.09
C TYR A 228 5.12 7.74 -0.21
N ILE A 229 3.91 7.69 -0.77
CA ILE A 229 3.04 8.85 -0.96
C ILE A 229 1.63 8.47 -0.51
N GLU A 230 1.07 9.20 0.43
CA GLU A 230 -0.34 9.10 0.84
C GLU A 230 -1.05 10.40 0.53
N GLU A 231 -2.30 10.30 0.06
CA GLU A 231 -3.15 11.47 -0.18
C GLU A 231 -4.30 11.44 0.82
N PHE A 232 -4.48 12.54 1.52
CA PHE A 232 -5.58 12.71 2.45
C PHE A 232 -5.99 14.19 2.52
N GLU A 233 -7.28 14.48 2.38
CA GLU A 233 -7.86 15.83 2.48
C GLU A 233 -7.11 16.89 1.66
N LYS A 234 -6.86 16.60 0.37
CA LYS A 234 -6.14 17.49 -0.55
C LYS A 234 -4.72 17.86 -0.11
N LYS A 235 -4.07 16.96 0.59
CA LYS A 235 -2.65 17.05 0.96
C LYS A 235 -1.95 15.75 0.57
N TYR A 236 -0.66 15.86 0.24
CA TYR A 236 0.20 14.70 0.06
C TYR A 236 1.16 14.57 1.22
N PHE A 237 1.26 13.37 1.75
CA PHE A 237 2.17 12.95 2.81
C PHE A 237 3.23 12.09 2.17
N ILE A 238 4.44 12.61 2.07
CA ILE A 238 5.55 12.03 1.31
C ILE A 238 6.61 11.54 2.28
N GLY A 239 6.83 10.24 2.29
CA GLY A 239 7.87 9.59 3.10
C GLY A 239 9.16 9.42 2.32
N LEU A 240 10.30 9.70 2.97
CA LEU A 240 11.62 9.60 2.37
C LEU A 240 12.45 8.46 2.97
N GLU A 241 13.48 8.06 2.24
CA GLU A 241 14.41 7.00 2.66
C GLU A 241 15.21 7.33 3.93
N ASN A 242 15.42 8.61 4.22
CA ASN A 242 16.13 9.07 5.40
C ASN A 242 15.22 9.26 6.64
N GLY A 243 13.92 8.95 6.53
CA GLY A 243 12.95 9.08 7.63
C GLY A 243 12.30 10.45 7.76
N GLU A 244 12.50 11.33 6.79
CA GLU A 244 11.76 12.60 6.72
C GLU A 244 10.34 12.37 6.18
N LEU A 245 9.40 13.08 6.78
CA LEU A 245 8.04 13.25 6.29
C LEU A 245 7.89 14.66 5.74
N ILE A 246 7.46 14.78 4.49
CA ILE A 246 7.10 16.04 3.87
C ILE A 246 5.60 16.04 3.66
N ILE A 247 4.94 17.14 4.04
CA ILE A 247 3.51 17.35 3.78
C ILE A 247 3.40 18.53 2.82
N THR A 248 2.66 18.32 1.74
CA THR A 248 2.42 19.34 0.71
C THR A 248 0.93 19.58 0.50
N ASP A 249 0.60 20.68 -0.13
CA ASP A 249 -0.71 20.87 -0.75
C ASP A 249 -0.83 20.12 -2.10
N VAL A 250 -1.96 20.26 -2.78
CA VAL A 250 -2.20 19.63 -4.11
C VAL A 250 -1.32 20.19 -5.23
N LYS A 251 -0.69 21.33 -5.02
CA LYS A 251 0.27 21.94 -5.95
C LYS A 251 1.72 21.59 -5.62
N PHE A 252 1.92 20.74 -4.64
CA PHE A 252 3.22 20.34 -4.09
C PHE A 252 3.99 21.48 -3.40
N ASN A 253 3.33 22.56 -2.98
CA ASN A 253 3.94 23.52 -2.07
C ASN A 253 4.16 22.85 -0.70
N ILE A 254 5.38 22.90 -0.19
CA ILE A 254 5.75 22.28 1.10
C ILE A 254 5.06 23.05 2.23
N LEU A 255 4.21 22.37 2.98
CA LEU A 255 3.52 22.89 4.17
C LEU A 255 4.29 22.56 5.45
N MET A 256 5.01 21.43 5.41
CA MET A 256 5.82 20.94 6.53
C MET A 256 6.87 19.95 6.03
N GLN A 257 8.05 19.98 6.66
CA GLN A 257 9.10 18.98 6.49
C GLN A 257 9.73 18.71 7.86
N GLU A 258 9.73 17.46 8.28
CA GLU A 258 10.26 17.06 9.58
C GLU A 258 10.83 15.64 9.53
N LYS A 259 12.00 15.45 10.18
CA LYS A 259 12.58 14.12 10.37
C LYS A 259 11.91 13.42 11.54
N ILE A 260 11.03 12.48 11.23
CA ILE A 260 10.19 11.77 12.22
C ILE A 260 10.70 10.38 12.58
N LEU A 261 11.54 9.77 11.72
CA LEU A 261 12.21 8.49 11.96
C LEU A 261 13.71 8.62 11.68
N LYS A 262 14.50 7.71 12.23
CA LYS A 262 15.94 7.60 11.90
C LYS A 262 16.18 6.79 10.65
N GLU A 263 15.26 5.89 10.34
CA GLU A 263 15.27 4.96 9.22
C GLU A 263 14.23 5.33 8.15
N ARG A 264 14.29 4.61 7.04
CA ARG A 264 13.37 4.78 5.90
C ARG A 264 11.90 4.61 6.30
N ILE A 265 11.07 5.53 5.84
CA ILE A 265 9.62 5.40 5.91
C ILE A 265 9.17 4.33 4.91
N VAL A 266 8.40 3.36 5.37
CA VAL A 266 7.89 2.25 4.56
C VAL A 266 6.42 2.43 4.23
N LYS A 267 5.65 2.98 5.17
CA LYS A 267 4.22 3.18 4.99
C LYS A 267 3.70 4.34 5.83
N ILE A 268 2.77 5.07 5.27
CA ILE A 268 2.04 6.15 5.93
C ILE A 268 0.55 5.80 5.88
N CYS A 269 -0.17 6.05 6.96
CA CYS A 269 -1.61 5.96 7.02
C CYS A 269 -2.15 7.21 7.73
N VAL A 270 -3.06 7.91 7.09
CA VAL A 270 -3.67 9.12 7.65
C VAL A 270 -5.15 8.87 7.91
N ILE A 271 -5.60 9.15 9.12
CA ILE A 271 -7.00 9.02 9.53
C ILE A 271 -7.37 10.25 10.36
N GLU A 272 -8.28 11.04 9.85
CA GLU A 272 -8.67 12.31 10.47
C GLU A 272 -7.44 13.23 10.65
N ASN A 273 -7.15 13.69 11.85
CA ASN A 273 -5.98 14.51 12.15
C ASN A 273 -4.78 13.70 12.68
N LYS A 274 -4.74 12.37 12.43
CA LYS A 274 -3.67 11.50 12.92
C LYS A 274 -2.90 10.87 11.78
N ILE A 275 -1.59 10.89 11.91
CA ILE A 275 -0.64 10.27 10.98
C ILE A 275 0.04 9.11 11.68
N TYR A 276 -0.01 7.94 11.07
CA TYR A 276 0.71 6.75 11.50
C TYR A 276 1.80 6.46 10.47
N VAL A 277 3.02 6.34 10.92
CA VAL A 277 4.17 6.12 10.04
C VAL A 277 4.96 4.91 10.51
N MET A 278 5.20 3.98 9.58
CA MET A 278 6.03 2.80 9.81
C MET A 278 7.41 3.00 9.19
N GLY A 279 8.44 2.73 9.99
CA GLY A 279 9.83 2.61 9.56
C GLY A 279 10.20 1.17 9.20
N CYS A 280 11.37 0.98 8.59
CA CYS A 280 11.83 -0.36 8.20
C CYS A 280 12.38 -1.20 9.37
N GLU A 281 12.60 -0.60 10.53
CA GLU A 281 13.14 -1.25 11.73
C GLU A 281 12.05 -1.63 12.75
N ASN A 282 10.86 -2.01 12.26
CA ASN A 282 9.73 -2.45 13.11
C ASN A 282 9.20 -1.38 14.07
N ARG A 283 9.31 -0.11 13.68
CA ARG A 283 8.84 1.03 14.47
C ARG A 283 7.62 1.65 13.82
N ILE A 284 6.62 1.96 14.63
CA ILE A 284 5.45 2.73 14.22
C ILE A 284 5.33 3.93 15.14
N VAL A 285 5.30 5.12 14.57
CA VAL A 285 5.05 6.37 15.28
C VAL A 285 3.70 6.95 14.89
N LYS A 286 3.03 7.54 15.85
CA LYS A 286 1.75 8.21 15.67
C LYS A 286 1.86 9.66 16.07
N TYR A 287 1.49 10.52 15.16
CA TYR A 287 1.43 11.94 15.35
C TYR A 287 0.01 12.47 15.23
N ARG A 288 -0.28 13.54 15.98
CA ARG A 288 -1.46 14.36 15.77
C ARG A 288 -1.06 15.64 15.02
N MET A 289 -1.78 15.92 13.95
CA MET A 289 -1.66 17.20 13.23
C MET A 289 -2.41 18.29 14.00
N VAL A 290 -1.76 19.43 14.16
CA VAL A 290 -2.35 20.67 14.64
C VAL A 290 -2.18 21.71 13.54
N LEU A 291 -3.30 22.22 13.06
CA LEU A 291 -3.37 23.25 12.01
C LEU A 291 -2.89 24.60 12.50
#